data_467463c1bfcb4984fe9a7729af9a90fa
#
_entry.id   467463c1bfcb4984fe9a7729af9a90fa
#
_cell.length_a   1.000
_cell.length_b   1.000
_cell.length_c   1.000
_cell.angle_alpha   90.00
_cell.angle_beta   90.00
_cell.angle_gamma   90.00
#
_symmetry.space_group_name_H-M   'P 1'
#
loop_
_entity.id
_entity.type
_entity.pdbx_description
1 polymer ?
#
loop_
_entity_poly.entity_id
_entity_poly.type
_entity_poly.pdbx_seq_one_letter_code
_entity_poly.pdbx_strand_id
1 'polypeptide(L)'
;MDYVIIAFRSRTHTIKFAEELRKRGIPSEIVNTPKQAYVGCGLSVKVNKRYFPIAKRLVAGLSFDSFAGFFILLSNGKTVKSV
;
A
#
# COMPACT_ATOMS: atom_id res chain seq x y z
N MET A 1 13.77 -9.42 -2.79
CA MET A 1 12.45 -9.26 -3.41
C MET A 1 11.84 -7.93 -2.99
N ASP A 2 11.33 -7.18 -3.95
CA ASP A 2 10.78 -5.87 -3.67
C ASP A 2 9.29 -5.93 -3.37
N TYR A 3 8.83 -4.97 -2.57
CA TYR A 3 7.43 -4.84 -2.20
C TYR A 3 6.95 -3.44 -2.46
N VAL A 4 5.63 -3.29 -2.56
CA VAL A 4 5.00 -1.98 -2.67
C VAL A 4 4.26 -1.72 -1.37
N ILE A 5 4.47 -0.54 -0.83
CA ILE A 5 3.75 -0.04 0.34
C ILE A 5 2.68 0.91 -0.17
N ILE A 6 1.43 0.63 0.16
CA ILE A 6 0.30 1.45 -0.24
C ILE A 6 -0.18 2.19 0.99
N ALA A 7 0.02 3.49 0.99
CA ALA A 7 -0.22 4.32 2.17
C ALA A 7 -1.52 5.11 2.06
N PHE A 8 -2.25 5.15 3.16
CA PHE A 8 -3.47 5.94 3.29
C PHE A 8 -3.37 6.79 4.54
N ARG A 9 -4.08 7.90 4.57
CA ARG A 9 -4.17 8.73 5.77
C ARG A 9 -5.20 8.20 6.76
N SER A 10 -6.11 7.36 6.30
CA SER A 10 -7.16 6.77 7.12
C SER A 10 -6.84 5.32 7.43
N ARG A 11 -6.85 4.97 8.72
CA ARG A 11 -6.65 3.59 9.15
C ARG A 11 -7.75 2.67 8.62
N THR A 12 -8.99 3.18 8.63
CA THR A 12 -10.13 2.44 8.10
C THR A 12 -9.94 2.10 6.63
N HIS A 13 -9.43 3.06 5.85
CA HIS A 13 -9.18 2.82 4.42
C HIS A 13 -8.05 1.82 4.20
N THR A 14 -7.02 1.85 5.05
CA THR A 14 -5.94 0.87 4.98
C THR A 14 -6.50 -0.55 5.13
N ILE A 15 -7.31 -0.76 6.16
CA ILE A 15 -7.90 -2.07 6.43
C ILE A 15 -8.84 -2.49 5.31
N LYS A 16 -9.66 -1.56 4.84
CA LYS A 16 -10.61 -1.84 3.77
C LYS A 16 -9.91 -2.22 2.47
N PHE A 17 -8.82 -1.54 2.15
CA PHE A 17 -8.06 -1.86 0.95
C PHE A 17 -7.43 -3.25 1.05
N ALA A 18 -6.90 -3.60 2.21
CA ALA A 18 -6.35 -4.93 2.44
C ALA A 18 -7.42 -6.01 2.25
N GLU A 19 -8.64 -5.74 2.72
CA GLU A 19 -9.75 -6.67 2.52
C GLU A 19 -10.11 -6.82 1.05
N GLU A 20 -10.09 -5.74 0.29
CA GLU A 20 -10.37 -5.79 -1.15
C GLU A 20 -9.34 -6.62 -1.89
N LEU A 21 -8.07 -6.50 -1.50
CA LEU A 21 -7.01 -7.34 -2.09
C LEU A 21 -7.24 -8.81 -1.77
N ARG A 22 -7.59 -9.11 -0.52
CA ARG A 22 -7.84 -10.49 -0.11
C ARG A 22 -9.00 -11.10 -0.88
N LYS A 23 -10.06 -10.35 -1.12
CA LYS A 23 -11.20 -10.84 -1.90
C LYS A 23 -10.81 -11.24 -3.32
N ARG A 24 -9.75 -10.64 -3.83
CA ARG A 24 -9.26 -10.91 -5.18
C ARG A 24 -8.14 -11.93 -5.21
N GLY A 25 -7.85 -12.56 -4.06
CA GLY A 25 -6.80 -13.56 -3.98
C GLY A 25 -5.39 -12.99 -4.04
N ILE A 26 -5.21 -11.70 -3.75
CA ILE A 26 -3.90 -11.06 -3.77
C ILE A 26 -3.31 -11.08 -2.37
N PRO A 27 -2.17 -11.78 -2.18
CA PRO A 27 -1.52 -11.79 -0.87
C PRO A 27 -1.10 -10.39 -0.46
N SER A 28 -1.47 -10.00 0.76
CA SER A 28 -1.10 -8.69 1.29
C SER A 28 -0.99 -8.79 2.79
N GLU A 29 -0.30 -7.81 3.39
CA GLU A 29 -0.25 -7.73 4.84
C GLU A 29 -0.30 -6.28 5.28
N ILE A 30 -0.89 -6.07 6.46
CA ILE A 30 -0.94 -4.74 7.06
C ILE A 30 0.33 -4.59 7.89
N VAL A 31 1.08 -3.53 7.62
CA VAL A 31 2.38 -3.29 8.26
C VAL A 31 2.42 -1.88 8.82
N ASN A 32 3.36 -1.65 9.73
CA ASN A 32 3.64 -0.29 10.18
C ASN A 32 4.22 0.49 9.01
N THR A 33 3.73 1.69 8.80
CA THR A 33 4.22 2.54 7.72
C THR A 33 5.69 2.88 7.95
N PRO A 34 6.59 2.63 6.98
CA PRO A 34 7.99 3.03 7.12
C PRO A 34 8.10 4.54 7.34
N LYS A 35 9.12 4.97 8.07
CA LYS A 35 9.31 6.40 8.36
C LYS A 35 9.36 7.23 7.08
N GLN A 36 10.00 6.73 6.05
CA GLN A 36 10.14 7.43 4.77
C GLN A 36 8.80 7.61 4.05
N ALA A 37 7.81 6.80 4.39
CA ALA A 37 6.49 6.82 3.77
C ALA A 37 5.40 7.31 4.73
N TYR A 38 5.76 7.78 5.91
CA TYR A 38 4.78 8.16 6.92
C TYR A 38 4.00 9.40 6.48
N VAL A 39 2.68 9.27 6.40
CA VAL A 39 1.81 10.33 5.91
C VAL A 39 0.57 10.55 6.79
N GLY A 40 0.61 10.10 8.03
CA GLY A 40 -0.47 10.35 8.98
C GLY A 40 -0.92 9.10 9.72
N CYS A 41 -1.47 8.11 9.02
CA CYS A 41 -1.84 6.84 9.62
C CYS A 41 -0.59 5.98 9.76
N GLY A 42 -0.42 5.34 10.90
CA GLY A 42 0.76 4.48 11.13
C GLY A 42 0.71 3.12 10.45
N LEU A 43 -0.35 2.82 9.69
CA LEU A 43 -0.53 1.53 9.03
C LEU A 43 -0.57 1.69 7.52
N SER A 44 -0.01 0.71 6.82
CA SER A 44 -0.02 0.66 5.37
C SER A 44 -0.26 -0.78 4.91
N VAL A 45 -0.54 -0.95 3.63
CA VAL A 45 -0.69 -2.29 3.03
C VAL A 45 0.58 -2.60 2.25
N LYS A 46 1.12 -3.80 2.46
CA LYS A 46 2.32 -4.27 1.78
C LYS A 46 1.94 -5.40 0.84
N VAL A 47 2.34 -5.28 -0.42
CA VAL A 47 2.12 -6.33 -1.42
C VAL A 47 3.41 -6.55 -2.21
N ASN A 48 3.53 -7.73 -2.82
CA ASN A 48 4.63 -8.00 -3.71
C ASN A 48 4.57 -7.05 -4.91
N LYS A 49 5.71 -6.59 -5.38
CA LYS A 49 5.80 -5.64 -6.49
C LYS A 49 5.06 -6.11 -7.74
N ARG A 50 4.95 -7.43 -7.94
CA ARG A 50 4.22 -7.96 -9.10
C ARG A 50 2.77 -7.52 -9.15
N TYR A 51 2.18 -7.18 -8.02
CA TYR A 51 0.79 -6.77 -7.93
C TYR A 51 0.60 -5.26 -8.03
N PHE A 52 1.66 -4.51 -8.29
CA PHE A 52 1.59 -3.06 -8.37
C PHE A 52 0.57 -2.57 -9.41
N PRO A 53 0.55 -3.11 -10.65
CA PRO A 53 -0.44 -2.64 -11.64
C PRO A 53 -1.89 -2.84 -11.17
N ILE A 54 -2.16 -3.97 -10.53
CA ILE A 54 -3.50 -4.24 -10.01
C ILE A 54 -3.84 -3.29 -8.87
N ALA A 55 -2.88 -3.07 -7.97
CA ALA A 55 -3.08 -2.16 -6.84
C ALA A 55 -3.38 -0.75 -7.31
N LYS A 56 -2.69 -0.26 -8.34
CA LYS A 56 -2.94 1.05 -8.90
C LYS A 56 -4.37 1.16 -9.43
N ARG A 57 -4.84 0.14 -10.14
CA ARG A 57 -6.21 0.13 -10.66
C ARG A 57 -7.24 0.14 -9.54
N LEU A 58 -6.99 -0.63 -8.48
CA LEU A 58 -7.92 -0.71 -7.37
C LEU A 58 -8.02 0.61 -6.61
N VAL A 59 -6.89 1.27 -6.39
CA VAL A 59 -6.89 2.57 -5.73
C VAL A 59 -7.71 3.56 -6.54
N ALA A 60 -7.51 3.59 -7.85
CA ALA A 60 -8.24 4.50 -8.72
C ALA A 60 -9.73 4.15 -8.79
N GLY A 61 -10.05 2.87 -8.89
CA GLY A 61 -11.43 2.42 -9.06
C GLY A 61 -12.27 2.52 -7.80
N LEU A 62 -11.67 2.32 -6.63
CA LEU A 62 -12.38 2.37 -5.36
C LEU A 62 -12.45 3.78 -4.76
N SER A 63 -11.77 4.74 -5.36
CA SER A 63 -11.85 6.16 -4.99
C SER A 63 -11.61 6.43 -3.50
N PHE A 64 -10.53 5.89 -2.95
CA PHE A 64 -10.15 6.20 -1.58
C PHE A 64 -9.59 7.62 -1.51
N ASP A 65 -10.34 8.51 -0.86
CA ASP A 65 -9.94 9.92 -0.77
C ASP A 65 -8.78 10.17 0.19
N SER A 66 -8.45 9.20 1.03
CA SER A 66 -7.31 9.32 1.94
C SER A 66 -6.03 8.71 1.38
N PHE A 67 -6.03 8.26 0.13
CA PHE A 67 -4.83 7.68 -0.48
C PHE A 67 -3.68 8.69 -0.47
N ALA A 68 -2.52 8.25 0.00
CA ALA A 68 -1.37 9.13 0.19
C ALA A 68 -0.20 8.83 -0.74
N GLY A 69 -0.15 7.63 -1.29
CA GLY A 69 0.88 7.32 -2.26
C GLY A 69 1.32 5.86 -2.25
N PHE A 70 2.07 5.51 -3.29
CA PHE A 70 2.74 4.21 -3.39
C PHE A 70 4.23 4.41 -3.11
N PHE A 71 4.81 3.49 -2.36
CA PHE A 71 6.23 3.53 -2.05
C PHE A 71 6.81 2.15 -2.35
N ILE A 72 7.99 2.12 -2.97
CA ILE A 72 8.67 0.86 -3.26
C ILE A 72 9.61 0.57 -2.10
N LEU A 73 9.42 -0.58 -1.47
CA LEU A 73 10.31 -1.05 -0.42
C LEU A 73 11.33 -1.98 -1.05
N LEU A 74 12.57 -1.51 -1.12
CA LEU A 74 13.65 -2.25 -1.76
C LEU A 74 14.20 -3.33 -0.83
N SER A 75 14.87 -4.32 -1.42
CA SER A 75 15.43 -5.43 -0.68
C SER A 75 16.48 -5.00 0.36
N ASN A 76 17.09 -3.82 0.18
CA ASN A 76 18.06 -3.28 1.14
C ASN A 76 17.40 -2.50 2.28
N GLY A 77 16.07 -2.51 2.36
CA GLY A 77 15.33 -1.83 3.41
C GLY A 77 14.99 -0.37 3.13
N LYS A 78 15.47 0.18 2.03
CA LYS A 78 15.15 1.56 1.67
C LYS A 78 13.78 1.66 1.01
N THR A 79 13.11 2.79 1.23
CA THR A 79 11.81 3.06 0.66
C THR A 79 11.91 4.24 -0.29
N VAL A 80 11.36 4.08 -1.49
CA VAL A 80 11.37 5.12 -2.53
C VAL A 80 9.94 5.39 -2.94
N LYS A 81 9.56 6.67 -2.99
CA LYS A 81 8.22 7.04 -3.43
C LYS A 81 8.06 6.75 -4.92
N SER A 82 6.97 6.07 -5.26
CA SER A 82 6.59 5.84 -6.65
C SER A 82 5.54 6.85 -7.06
N VAL A 83 5.67 7.33 -8.25
CA VAL A 83 4.72 8.30 -8.81
C VAL A 83 3.47 7.58 -9.30
#